data_7b5625ed93f4ff967c7e796a924142a4
#
_entry.id   7b5625ed93f4ff967c7e796a924142a4
#
_cell.length_a   1.000
_cell.length_b   1.000
_cell.length_c   1.000
_cell.angle_alpha   90.00
_cell.angle_beta   90.00
_cell.angle_gamma   90.00
#
_symmetry.space_group_name_H-M   'P 1'
#
loop_
_entity.id
_entity.type
_entity.pdbx_description
1 polymer ?
#
loop_
_entity_poly.entity_id
_entity_poly.type
_entity_poly.pdbx_seq_one_letter_code
_entity_poly.pdbx_strand_id
1 'polypeptide(L)'
;MRTFLFALRVSDLVRSLAFYTKVGYVELSKIPFEDGSSLVWLRLPGESSVSLELVHRPADGPVEAGGFAHFAIEVESLAETIDRLTAAGLDPGEPELPGGPDGPKTSWVVDPDGYRIELVEWPPSGAPTFD
;
A
#
# COMPACT_ATOMS: atom_id res chain seq x y z
N MET A 1 -23.49 4.98 0.85
CA MET A 1 -22.21 5.58 1.30
C MET A 1 -21.19 4.46 1.37
N ARG A 2 -19.97 4.68 0.85
CA ARG A 2 -18.88 3.68 0.84
C ARG A 2 -17.54 4.41 0.87
N THR A 3 -16.49 3.74 1.36
CA THR A 3 -15.14 4.27 1.23
C THR A 3 -14.77 4.34 -0.24
N PHE A 4 -14.20 5.47 -0.66
CA PHE A 4 -13.78 5.68 -2.05
C PHE A 4 -12.28 5.39 -2.21
N LEU A 5 -11.45 6.13 -1.51
CA LEU A 5 -10.00 5.96 -1.48
C LEU A 5 -9.45 6.44 -0.12
N PHE A 6 -8.20 6.16 0.13
CA PHE A 6 -7.46 6.85 1.18
C PHE A 6 -6.24 7.54 0.57
N ALA A 7 -5.79 8.60 1.22
CA ALA A 7 -4.72 9.45 0.72
C ALA A 7 -3.54 9.49 1.70
N LEU A 8 -2.33 9.41 1.15
CA LEU A 8 -1.09 9.53 1.88
C LEU A 8 -0.32 10.76 1.39
N ARG A 9 0.12 11.61 2.29
CA ARG A 9 1.12 12.61 1.97
C ARG A 9 2.47 11.93 1.76
N VAL A 10 3.20 12.34 0.74
CA VAL A 10 4.54 11.81 0.41
C VAL A 10 5.57 12.93 0.33
N SER A 11 6.78 12.65 0.79
CA SER A 11 7.88 13.62 0.77
C SER A 11 8.50 13.77 -0.62
N ASP A 12 8.57 12.67 -1.38
CA ASP A 12 9.17 12.60 -2.71
C ASP A 12 8.27 11.73 -3.60
N LEU A 13 7.58 12.36 -4.54
CA LEU A 13 6.60 11.67 -5.36
C LEU A 13 7.23 10.60 -6.27
N VAL A 14 8.39 10.88 -6.84
CA VAL A 14 9.10 9.92 -7.72
C VAL A 14 9.48 8.66 -6.94
N ARG A 15 10.04 8.85 -5.76
CA ARG A 15 10.44 7.75 -4.86
C ARG A 15 9.24 6.93 -4.41
N SER A 16 8.16 7.58 -4.01
CA SER A 16 6.94 6.88 -3.56
C SER A 16 6.25 6.14 -4.71
N LEU A 17 6.14 6.75 -5.90
CA LEU A 17 5.61 6.07 -7.08
C LEU A 17 6.43 4.85 -7.46
N ALA A 18 7.76 4.93 -7.40
CA ALA A 18 8.62 3.78 -7.66
C ALA A 18 8.33 2.63 -6.67
N PHE A 19 8.17 2.94 -5.38
CA PHE A 19 7.81 1.96 -4.37
C PHE A 19 6.45 1.31 -4.64
N TYR A 20 5.40 2.11 -4.81
CA TYR A 20 4.04 1.58 -4.99
C TYR A 20 3.87 0.81 -6.31
N THR A 21 4.57 1.21 -7.35
CA THR A 21 4.64 0.45 -8.61
C THR A 21 5.27 -0.92 -8.40
N LYS A 22 6.35 -1.01 -7.61
CA LYS A 22 6.99 -2.29 -7.26
C LYS A 22 6.06 -3.17 -6.41
N VAL A 23 5.26 -2.58 -5.53
CA VAL A 23 4.23 -3.32 -4.78
C VAL A 23 3.19 -3.93 -5.72
N GLY A 24 2.86 -3.25 -6.81
CA GLY A 24 1.91 -3.73 -7.82
C GLY A 24 0.85 -2.71 -8.22
N TYR A 25 0.89 -1.51 -7.66
CA TYR A 25 -0.05 -0.45 -8.03
C TYR A 25 0.20 0.05 -9.44
N VAL A 26 -0.89 0.42 -10.10
CA VAL A 26 -0.90 1.05 -11.43
C VAL A 26 -1.31 2.51 -11.28
N GLU A 27 -0.53 3.40 -11.86
CA GLU A 27 -0.86 4.82 -11.92
C GLU A 27 -2.02 5.04 -12.89
N LEU A 28 -3.06 5.72 -12.43
CA LEU A 28 -4.24 6.04 -13.23
C LEU A 28 -4.21 7.48 -13.74
N SER A 29 -3.81 8.42 -12.90
CA SER A 29 -3.85 9.84 -13.24
C SER A 29 -2.90 10.62 -12.34
N LYS A 30 -2.31 11.68 -12.88
CA LYS A 30 -1.52 12.66 -12.14
C LYS A 30 -2.15 14.04 -12.36
N ILE A 31 -2.44 14.73 -11.25
CA ILE A 31 -3.11 16.03 -11.27
C ILE A 31 -2.19 17.06 -10.62
N PRO A 32 -1.57 17.96 -11.40
CA PRO A 32 -0.79 19.06 -10.86
C PRO A 32 -1.70 20.25 -10.50
N PHE A 33 -1.28 21.01 -9.49
CA PHE A 33 -1.92 22.25 -9.06
C PHE A 33 -0.98 23.45 -9.24
N GLU A 34 -1.56 24.65 -9.34
CA GLU A 34 -0.80 25.89 -9.57
C GLU A 34 0.17 26.24 -8.43
N ASP A 35 -0.12 25.79 -7.20
CA ASP A 35 0.73 26.02 -6.02
C ASP A 35 1.99 25.11 -5.97
N GLY A 36 2.22 24.30 -6.98
CA GLY A 36 3.32 23.33 -7.04
C GLY A 36 3.04 22.00 -6.38
N SER A 37 1.88 21.83 -5.74
CA SER A 37 1.43 20.53 -5.26
C SER A 37 0.90 19.66 -6.39
N SER A 38 0.80 18.38 -6.14
CA SER A 38 0.21 17.42 -7.09
C SER A 38 -0.35 16.22 -6.34
N LEU A 39 -1.26 15.51 -6.99
CA LEU A 39 -1.71 14.22 -6.51
C LEU A 39 -1.65 13.18 -7.62
N VAL A 40 -1.53 11.92 -7.23
CA VAL A 40 -1.52 10.78 -8.13
C VAL A 40 -2.51 9.74 -7.63
N TRP A 41 -3.34 9.26 -8.55
CA TRP A 41 -4.29 8.20 -8.30
C TRP A 41 -3.74 6.86 -8.75
N LEU A 42 -3.89 5.86 -7.89
CA LEU A 42 -3.41 4.51 -8.12
C LEU A 42 -4.49 3.48 -7.76
N ARG A 43 -4.36 2.30 -8.36
CA ARG A 43 -5.13 1.11 -7.96
C ARG A 43 -4.29 -0.15 -8.13
N LEU A 44 -4.67 -1.21 -7.45
CA LEU A 44 -4.18 -2.55 -7.77
C LEU A 44 -4.96 -3.13 -8.97
N PRO A 45 -4.36 -4.04 -9.77
CA PRO A 45 -5.00 -4.56 -10.97
C PRO A 45 -6.38 -5.22 -10.77
N GLY A 46 -6.60 -5.81 -9.58
CA GLY A 46 -7.88 -6.45 -9.23
C GLY A 46 -9.00 -5.49 -8.81
N GLU A 47 -8.69 -4.21 -8.66
CA GLU A 47 -9.65 -3.20 -8.22
C GLU A 47 -10.33 -2.52 -9.40
N SER A 48 -11.63 -2.22 -9.26
CA SER A 48 -12.41 -1.58 -10.32
C SER A 48 -12.27 -0.06 -10.36
N SER A 49 -11.70 0.55 -9.32
CA SER A 49 -11.60 2.00 -9.16
C SER A 49 -10.30 2.37 -8.44
N VAL A 50 -9.99 3.66 -8.40
CA VAL A 50 -8.91 4.20 -7.59
C VAL A 50 -9.11 3.81 -6.12
N SER A 51 -8.03 3.43 -5.45
CA SER A 51 -8.05 3.07 -4.02
C SER A 51 -7.01 3.81 -3.20
N LEU A 52 -5.96 4.30 -3.85
CA LEU A 52 -4.87 5.02 -3.21
C LEU A 52 -4.60 6.35 -3.93
N GLU A 53 -4.45 7.42 -3.15
CA GLU A 53 -4.02 8.73 -3.63
C GLU A 53 -2.71 9.10 -2.94
N LEU A 54 -1.71 9.49 -3.70
CA LEU A 54 -0.48 10.08 -3.18
C LEU A 54 -0.57 11.59 -3.34
N VAL A 55 -0.36 12.31 -2.24
CA VAL A 55 -0.43 13.78 -2.20
C VAL A 55 0.97 14.33 -1.94
N HIS A 56 1.47 15.10 -2.89
CA HIS A 56 2.77 15.76 -2.78
C HIS A 56 2.58 17.27 -2.60
N ARG A 57 2.98 17.79 -1.45
CA ARG A 57 2.94 19.22 -1.09
C ARG A 57 4.32 19.68 -0.65
N PRO A 58 5.19 20.08 -1.58
CA PRO A 58 6.57 20.45 -1.25
C PRO A 58 6.66 21.56 -0.19
N ALA A 59 5.73 22.51 -0.22
CA ALA A 59 5.71 23.63 0.73
C ALA A 59 5.52 23.22 2.19
N ASP A 60 4.91 22.04 2.43
CA ASP A 60 4.69 21.52 3.79
C ASP A 60 5.90 20.77 4.37
N GLY A 61 6.96 20.64 3.58
CA GLY A 61 8.18 19.92 3.99
C GLY A 61 8.03 18.39 3.98
N PRO A 62 9.06 17.68 4.51
CA PRO A 62 9.05 16.22 4.54
C PRO A 62 7.94 15.67 5.44
N VAL A 63 7.50 14.46 5.13
CA VAL A 63 6.49 13.74 5.89
C VAL A 63 7.15 12.95 7.00
N GLU A 64 6.54 13.02 8.19
CA GLU A 64 6.77 12.08 9.28
C GLU A 64 5.53 11.22 9.45
N ALA A 65 5.64 9.92 9.20
CA ALA A 65 4.52 9.00 9.36
C ALA A 65 4.19 8.82 10.85
N GLY A 66 3.03 9.30 11.26
CA GLY A 66 2.56 9.21 12.63
C GLY A 66 1.04 9.34 12.71
N GLY A 67 0.42 8.68 13.67
CA GLY A 67 -1.04 8.68 13.82
C GLY A 67 -1.79 7.77 12.85
N PHE A 68 -1.14 7.31 11.78
CA PHE A 68 -1.67 6.32 10.84
C PHE A 68 -1.00 4.96 11.15
N ALA A 69 -1.77 3.94 11.51
CA ALA A 69 -1.20 2.65 11.90
C ALA A 69 -0.65 1.90 10.69
N HIS A 70 -1.52 1.52 9.78
CA HIS A 70 -1.18 0.82 8.54
C HIS A 70 -2.42 0.70 7.65
N PHE A 71 -2.22 0.27 6.42
CA PHE A 71 -3.28 -0.33 5.61
C PHE A 71 -2.86 -1.73 5.16
N ALA A 72 -3.83 -2.53 4.74
CA ALA A 72 -3.59 -3.91 4.37
C ALA A 72 -3.94 -4.16 2.91
N ILE A 73 -3.16 -5.05 2.29
CA ILE A 73 -3.38 -5.56 0.95
C ILE A 73 -3.62 -7.07 1.06
N GLU A 74 -4.73 -7.53 0.54
CA GLU A 74 -5.00 -8.96 0.40
C GLU A 74 -4.22 -9.51 -0.80
N VAL A 75 -3.54 -10.63 -0.59
CA VAL A 75 -2.79 -11.34 -1.63
C VAL A 75 -3.23 -12.80 -1.71
N GLU A 76 -3.15 -13.37 -2.91
CA GLU A 76 -3.52 -14.79 -3.11
C GLU A 76 -2.47 -15.74 -2.52
N SER A 77 -1.18 -15.40 -2.69
CA SER A 77 -0.05 -16.15 -2.14
C SER A 77 0.95 -15.20 -1.51
N LEU A 78 1.10 -15.27 -0.21
CA LEU A 78 2.08 -14.45 0.51
C LEU A 78 3.51 -14.83 0.11
N ALA A 79 3.80 -16.11 -0.03
CA ALA A 79 5.14 -16.57 -0.42
C ALA A 79 5.55 -16.03 -1.80
N GLU A 80 4.68 -16.15 -2.80
CA GLU A 80 4.93 -15.62 -4.14
C GLU A 80 5.05 -14.09 -4.14
N THR A 81 4.23 -13.42 -3.34
CA THR A 81 4.29 -11.96 -3.18
C THR A 81 5.62 -11.53 -2.57
N ILE A 82 6.06 -12.18 -1.49
CA ILE A 82 7.35 -11.90 -0.85
C ILE A 82 8.50 -12.10 -1.84
N ASP A 83 8.51 -13.21 -2.58
CA ASP A 83 9.54 -13.49 -3.58
C ASP A 83 9.58 -12.41 -4.66
N ARG A 84 8.43 -12.02 -5.16
CA ARG A 84 8.31 -10.97 -6.18
C ARG A 84 8.79 -9.60 -5.67
N LEU A 85 8.38 -9.21 -4.47
CA LEU A 85 8.78 -7.93 -3.87
C LEU A 85 10.28 -7.91 -3.57
N THR A 86 10.84 -9.01 -3.08
CA THR A 86 12.28 -9.15 -2.84
C THR A 86 13.06 -9.03 -4.15
N ALA A 87 12.60 -9.67 -5.22
CA ALA A 87 13.20 -9.55 -6.54
C ALA A 87 13.14 -8.12 -7.10
N ALA A 88 12.12 -7.35 -6.72
CA ALA A 88 11.97 -5.94 -7.08
C ALA A 88 12.81 -4.99 -6.21
N GLY A 89 13.56 -5.51 -5.23
CA GLY A 89 14.42 -4.72 -4.36
C GLY A 89 13.75 -4.16 -3.11
N LEU A 90 12.56 -4.66 -2.78
CA LEU A 90 11.90 -4.34 -1.51
C LEU A 90 12.31 -5.34 -0.42
N ASP A 91 12.02 -5.02 0.83
CA ASP A 91 12.40 -5.82 1.99
C ASP A 91 11.15 -6.21 2.80
N PRO A 92 10.32 -7.14 2.30
CA PRO A 92 9.19 -7.63 3.07
C PRO A 92 9.67 -8.42 4.29
N GLY A 93 8.96 -8.26 5.40
CA GLY A 93 9.24 -8.98 6.64
C GLY A 93 8.97 -10.49 6.52
N GLU A 94 9.48 -11.23 7.49
CA GLU A 94 9.19 -12.66 7.60
C GLU A 94 7.70 -12.90 7.78
N PRO A 95 7.15 -13.99 7.20
CA PRO A 95 5.75 -14.35 7.41
C PRO A 95 5.43 -14.62 8.87
N GLU A 96 4.27 -14.15 9.31
CA GLU A 96 3.75 -14.32 10.66
C GLU A 96 2.34 -14.92 10.64
N LEU A 97 1.95 -15.53 11.74
CA LEU A 97 0.60 -16.06 11.98
C LEU A 97 0.03 -15.40 13.24
N PRO A 98 -0.38 -14.13 13.15
CA PRO A 98 -0.78 -13.35 14.34
C PRO A 98 -2.00 -13.92 15.06
N GLY A 99 -2.88 -14.62 14.34
CA GLY A 99 -4.05 -15.30 14.90
C GLY A 99 -3.88 -16.82 15.07
N GLY A 100 -2.64 -17.33 14.93
CA GLY A 100 -2.36 -18.77 15.00
C GLY A 100 -2.48 -19.49 13.66
N PRO A 101 -2.29 -20.84 13.64
CA PRO A 101 -2.17 -21.61 12.40
C PRO A 101 -3.43 -21.64 11.52
N ASP A 102 -4.59 -21.38 12.09
CA ASP A 102 -5.87 -21.37 11.37
C ASP A 102 -6.27 -19.97 10.86
N GLY A 103 -5.49 -18.95 11.20
CA GLY A 103 -5.71 -17.57 10.82
C GLY A 103 -4.96 -17.16 9.54
N PRO A 104 -5.00 -15.88 9.20
CA PRO A 104 -4.26 -15.37 8.05
C PRO A 104 -2.75 -15.42 8.28
N LYS A 105 -2.01 -15.53 7.16
CA LYS A 105 -0.57 -15.27 7.13
C LYS A 105 -0.34 -13.83 6.76
N THR A 106 0.56 -13.17 7.45
CA THR A 106 0.85 -11.76 7.21
C THR A 106 2.35 -11.50 7.05
N SER A 107 2.67 -10.44 6.34
CA SER A 107 4.01 -9.87 6.25
C SER A 107 3.87 -8.36 6.12
N TRP A 108 4.97 -7.64 6.23
CA TRP A 108 4.97 -6.18 6.25
C TRP A 108 5.99 -5.62 5.27
N VAL A 109 5.62 -4.54 4.61
CA VAL A 109 6.55 -3.64 3.92
C VAL A 109 6.37 -2.23 4.46
N VAL A 110 7.43 -1.43 4.37
CA VAL A 110 7.43 -0.03 4.80
C VAL A 110 7.75 0.83 3.60
N ASP A 111 6.93 1.84 3.35
CA ASP A 111 7.15 2.75 2.25
C ASP A 111 8.28 3.76 2.54
N PRO A 112 8.72 4.56 1.55
CA PRO A 112 9.82 5.50 1.75
C PRO A 112 9.59 6.58 2.82
N ASP A 113 8.34 6.88 3.17
CA ASP A 113 7.99 7.86 4.21
C ASP A 113 7.71 7.21 5.58
N GLY A 114 7.80 5.88 5.67
CA GLY A 114 7.58 5.15 6.91
C GLY A 114 6.15 4.62 7.09
N TYR A 115 5.29 4.73 6.09
CA TYR A 115 3.96 4.12 6.13
C TYR A 115 4.08 2.60 6.05
N ARG A 116 3.38 1.92 6.95
CA ARG A 116 3.39 0.45 7.03
C ARG A 116 2.26 -0.14 6.21
N ILE A 117 2.58 -1.20 5.48
CA ILE A 117 1.62 -1.93 4.65
C ILE A 117 1.66 -3.39 5.09
N GLU A 118 0.51 -3.91 5.51
CA GLU A 118 0.33 -5.32 5.84
C GLU A 118 -0.06 -6.10 4.59
N LEU A 119 0.63 -7.19 4.31
CA LEU A 119 0.28 -8.14 3.25
C LEU A 119 -0.43 -9.31 3.92
N VAL A 120 -1.63 -9.65 3.45
CA VAL A 120 -2.50 -10.64 4.10
C VAL A 120 -2.92 -11.72 3.12
N GLU A 121 -2.57 -12.96 3.44
CA GLU A 121 -3.11 -14.15 2.78
C GLU A 121 -4.11 -14.81 3.72
N TRP A 122 -5.36 -14.87 3.31
CA TRP A 122 -6.40 -15.57 4.07
C TRP A 122 -6.28 -17.08 3.92
N PRO A 123 -6.68 -17.85 4.96
CA PRO A 123 -6.75 -19.31 4.81
C PRO A 123 -7.81 -19.70 3.77
N PRO A 124 -7.86 -20.97 3.33
CA PRO A 124 -8.83 -21.42 2.32
C PRO A 124 -10.31 -21.13 2.67
N SER A 125 -10.61 -20.92 3.95
CA SER A 125 -11.94 -20.48 4.39
C SER A 125 -12.26 -19.03 4.00
N GLY A 126 -11.27 -18.27 3.54
CA GLY A 126 -11.42 -16.89 3.11
C GLY A 126 -11.38 -15.86 4.23
N ALA A 127 -11.51 -14.59 3.84
CA ALA A 127 -11.64 -13.48 4.76
C ALA A 127 -12.95 -13.58 5.55
N PRO A 128 -13.00 -13.02 6.77
CA PRO A 128 -14.24 -13.00 7.53
C PRO A 128 -15.33 -12.19 6.81
N THR A 129 -16.54 -12.71 6.84
CA THR A 129 -17.71 -12.01 6.30
C THR A 129 -18.59 -11.54 7.46
N PHE A 130 -19.20 -10.39 7.26
CA PHE A 130 -20.07 -9.77 8.25
C PHE A 130 -21.44 -9.47 7.62
N ASP A 131 -22.49 -9.86 8.28
CA ASP A 131 -23.87 -9.59 7.82
C ASP A 131 -24.32 -8.16 8.15
#